data_531774e4396cf010f8a50614e7d3ae38
#
_entry.id   531774e4396cf010f8a50614e7d3ae38
#
_cell.length_a   1.000
_cell.length_b   1.000
_cell.length_c   1.000
_cell.angle_alpha   90.00
_cell.angle_beta   90.00
_cell.angle_gamma   90.00
#
_symmetry.space_group_name_H-M   'P 1'
#
loop_
_entity.id
_entity.type
_entity.pdbx_description
1 polymer ?
#
loop_
_entity_poly.entity_id
_entity_poly.type
_entity_poly.pdbx_seq_one_letter_code
_entity_poly.pdbx_strand_id
1 'polypeptide(L)'
;MSLQLTTEQLNRLFPFFIQLNRQLIITACGTSVKKISTIKTGSSFKDFFEIIRPRTEIINNSSIHGLQNQLVILQCVTPQPVKLRGQFEINDTGDYLFLGSPWISGMHELNKMGLL
;
A
#
# COMPACT_ATOMS: atom_id res chain seq x y z
N MET A 1 -8.65 25.03 3.91
CA MET A 1 -7.24 24.78 4.27
C MET A 1 -6.84 23.41 3.72
N SER A 2 -5.77 23.36 2.97
CA SER A 2 -5.25 22.06 2.51
C SER A 2 -4.06 21.66 3.36
N LEU A 3 -4.02 20.39 3.71
CA LEU A 3 -2.87 19.80 4.40
C LEU A 3 -1.95 19.15 3.39
N GLN A 4 -0.69 19.50 3.47
CA GLN A 4 0.32 18.88 2.63
C GLN A 4 1.38 18.21 3.49
N LEU A 5 1.72 17.00 3.13
CA LEU A 5 2.76 16.23 3.82
C LEU A 5 3.92 16.02 2.86
N THR A 6 5.13 16.18 3.35
CA THR A 6 6.31 15.75 2.61
C THR A 6 6.38 14.23 2.62
N THR A 7 7.15 13.67 1.70
CA THR A 7 7.37 12.21 1.68
C THR A 7 7.97 11.73 2.99
N GLU A 8 8.86 12.52 3.61
CA GLU A 8 9.45 12.17 4.90
C GLU A 8 8.42 12.14 6.01
N GLN A 9 7.53 13.14 6.05
CA GLN A 9 6.46 13.19 7.04
C GLN A 9 5.50 12.03 6.85
N LEU A 10 5.13 11.75 5.61
CA LEU A 10 4.26 10.63 5.28
C LEU A 10 4.86 9.30 5.73
N ASN A 11 6.17 9.13 5.50
CA ASN A 11 6.85 7.90 5.91
C ASN A 11 6.91 7.74 7.43
N ARG A 12 7.05 8.84 8.18
CA ARG A 12 7.06 8.77 9.65
C ARG A 12 5.70 8.43 10.23
N LEU A 13 4.63 8.99 9.63
CA LEU A 13 3.26 8.80 10.10
C LEU A 13 2.65 7.49 9.61
N PHE A 14 2.99 7.11 8.38
CA PHE A 14 2.41 5.95 7.72
C PHE A 14 3.49 5.16 7.00
N PRO A 15 4.36 4.43 7.75
CA PRO A 15 5.51 3.76 7.14
C PRO A 15 5.14 2.64 6.15
N PHE A 16 3.86 2.31 6.05
CA PHE A 16 3.35 1.36 5.06
C PHE A 16 2.56 2.06 3.94
N PHE A 17 2.87 3.31 3.63
CA PHE A 17 2.20 3.96 2.51
C PHE A 17 2.73 3.45 1.17
N ILE A 18 1.86 3.49 0.16
CA ILE A 18 2.22 3.14 -1.22
C ILE A 18 1.60 4.19 -2.13
N GLN A 19 2.42 4.85 -2.93
CA GLN A 19 1.95 5.83 -3.89
C GLN A 19 2.04 5.26 -5.30
N LEU A 20 0.96 5.39 -6.07
CA LEU A 20 0.85 4.87 -7.43
C LEU A 20 0.49 5.99 -8.38
N ASN A 21 1.03 5.92 -9.61
CA ASN A 21 0.54 6.78 -10.68
C ASN A 21 -0.70 6.16 -11.34
N ARG A 22 -1.23 6.81 -12.38
CA ARG A 22 -2.43 6.35 -13.07
C ARG A 22 -2.25 5.02 -13.78
N GLN A 23 -1.02 4.64 -14.10
CA GLN A 23 -0.69 3.36 -14.70
C GLN A 23 -0.44 2.28 -13.64
N LEU A 24 -0.70 2.59 -12.36
CA LEU A 24 -0.50 1.71 -11.21
C LEU A 24 0.96 1.29 -11.07
N ILE A 25 1.86 2.20 -11.42
CA ILE A 25 3.28 2.04 -11.16
C ILE A 25 3.60 2.68 -9.81
N ILE A 26 4.37 1.98 -8.99
CA ILE A 26 4.75 2.46 -7.67
C ILE A 26 5.76 3.60 -7.82
N THR A 27 5.37 4.79 -7.38
CA THR A 27 6.22 5.98 -7.47
C THR A 27 6.93 6.28 -6.16
N ALA A 28 6.36 5.81 -5.04
CA ALA A 28 6.98 5.94 -3.73
C ALA A 28 6.34 4.92 -2.79
N CYS A 29 7.08 4.51 -1.77
CA CYS A 29 6.53 3.66 -0.72
C CYS A 29 7.29 3.89 0.58
N GLY A 30 6.62 3.57 1.69
CA GLY A 30 7.21 3.71 3.02
C GLY A 30 8.33 2.72 3.26
N THR A 31 9.22 3.05 4.18
CA THR A 31 10.37 2.20 4.51
C THR A 31 9.96 0.82 5.01
N SER A 32 8.82 0.73 5.71
CA SER A 32 8.35 -0.55 6.24
C SER A 32 7.81 -1.47 5.14
N VAL A 33 7.30 -0.91 4.04
CA VAL A 33 6.90 -1.72 2.88
C VAL A 33 8.11 -2.44 2.30
N LYS A 34 9.26 -1.78 2.28
CA LYS A 34 10.48 -2.35 1.75
C LYS A 34 11.03 -3.49 2.61
N LYS A 35 10.60 -3.58 3.87
CA LYS A 35 11.00 -4.68 4.76
C LYS A 35 10.19 -5.95 4.50
N ILE A 36 8.98 -5.82 3.99
CA ILE A 36 8.09 -6.97 3.75
C ILE A 36 8.05 -7.39 2.29
N SER A 37 8.70 -6.64 1.41
CA SER A 37 8.64 -6.89 -0.03
C SER A 37 9.95 -6.46 -0.69
N THR A 38 10.25 -7.06 -1.84
CA THR A 38 11.41 -6.68 -2.67
C THR A 38 11.07 -5.55 -3.63
N ILE A 39 10.03 -4.83 -3.35
CA ILE A 39 9.47 -3.78 -4.19
C ILE A 39 10.48 -2.65 -4.45
N LYS A 40 10.48 -2.14 -5.67
CA LYS A 40 11.30 -0.99 -6.05
C LYS A 40 10.40 0.05 -6.72
N THR A 41 10.77 1.31 -6.58
CA THR A 41 10.12 2.39 -7.31
C THR A 41 10.20 2.09 -8.80
N GLY A 42 9.09 2.25 -9.51
CA GLY A 42 9.00 1.89 -10.92
C GLY A 42 8.39 0.52 -11.16
N SER A 43 8.16 -0.27 -10.12
CA SER A 43 7.52 -1.57 -10.23
C SER A 43 6.01 -1.44 -10.40
N SER A 44 5.39 -2.42 -11.07
CA SER A 44 3.94 -2.47 -11.19
C SER A 44 3.33 -2.98 -9.89
N PHE A 45 2.32 -2.27 -9.41
CA PHE A 45 1.64 -2.63 -8.16
C PHE A 45 1.12 -4.07 -8.16
N LYS A 46 0.51 -4.48 -9.27
CA LYS A 46 -0.09 -5.82 -9.38
C LYS A 46 0.91 -6.96 -9.31
N ASP A 47 2.19 -6.68 -9.53
CA ASP A 47 3.23 -7.72 -9.47
C ASP A 47 3.62 -8.05 -8.03
N PHE A 48 3.28 -7.18 -7.08
CA PHE A 48 3.67 -7.34 -5.67
C PHE A 48 2.50 -7.45 -4.72
N PHE A 49 1.31 -7.02 -5.13
CA PHE A 49 0.15 -6.96 -4.24
C PHE A 49 -1.10 -7.50 -4.89
N GLU A 50 -1.94 -8.11 -4.08
CA GLU A 50 -3.30 -8.49 -4.43
C GLU A 50 -4.27 -7.74 -3.53
N ILE A 51 -5.44 -7.40 -4.04
CA ILE A 51 -6.51 -6.81 -3.24
C ILE A 51 -7.45 -7.94 -2.87
N ILE A 52 -7.43 -8.35 -1.60
CA ILE A 52 -8.20 -9.49 -1.15
C ILE A 52 -9.54 -9.14 -0.54
N ARG A 53 -9.71 -7.88 -0.10
CA ARG A 53 -11.00 -7.37 0.38
C ARG A 53 -11.15 -5.89 0.06
N PRO A 54 -12.22 -5.47 -0.61
CA PRO A 54 -13.13 -6.37 -1.36
C PRO A 54 -12.36 -7.08 -2.46
N ARG A 55 -12.72 -8.30 -2.75
CA ARG A 55 -12.00 -9.10 -3.75
C ARG A 55 -12.05 -8.39 -5.09
N THR A 56 -10.89 -7.99 -5.59
CA THR A 56 -10.79 -7.11 -6.76
C THR A 56 -9.61 -7.55 -7.61
N GLU A 57 -9.87 -7.77 -8.88
CA GLU A 57 -8.81 -8.01 -9.85
C GLU A 57 -8.23 -6.67 -10.29
N ILE A 58 -6.92 -6.53 -10.22
CA ILE A 58 -6.23 -5.30 -10.60
C ILE A 58 -5.98 -5.34 -12.10
N ILE A 59 -6.83 -4.66 -12.87
CA ILE A 59 -6.73 -4.61 -14.33
C ILE A 59 -6.14 -3.27 -14.77
N ASN A 60 -6.70 -2.17 -14.25
CA ASN A 60 -6.26 -0.82 -14.57
C ASN A 60 -6.66 0.12 -13.42
N ASN A 61 -6.49 1.42 -13.63
CA ASN A 61 -6.80 2.41 -12.58
C ASN A 61 -8.28 2.40 -12.16
N SER A 62 -9.20 1.96 -13.01
CA SER A 62 -10.60 1.85 -12.62
C SER A 62 -10.80 0.88 -11.47
N SER A 63 -9.95 -0.14 -11.36
CA SER A 63 -10.00 -1.10 -10.26
C SER A 63 -9.80 -0.41 -8.90
N ILE A 64 -8.95 0.61 -8.87
CA ILE A 64 -8.66 1.37 -7.66
C ILE A 64 -9.74 2.42 -7.38
N HIS A 65 -10.25 3.07 -8.42
CA HIS A 65 -11.32 4.07 -8.28
C HIS A 65 -12.53 3.54 -7.52
N GLY A 66 -12.90 2.30 -7.76
CA GLY A 66 -14.04 1.69 -7.10
C GLY A 66 -13.82 1.38 -5.62
N LEU A 67 -12.59 1.53 -5.14
CA LEU A 67 -12.23 1.18 -3.77
C LEU A 67 -12.19 2.37 -2.80
N GLN A 68 -12.52 3.57 -3.27
CA GLN A 68 -12.51 4.75 -2.43
C GLN A 68 -13.53 4.66 -1.31
N ASN A 69 -13.22 5.31 -0.20
CA ASN A 69 -14.10 5.44 0.96
C ASN A 69 -14.48 4.11 1.61
N GLN A 70 -13.65 3.11 1.44
CA GLN A 70 -13.88 1.82 2.09
C GLN A 70 -12.57 1.20 2.54
N LEU A 71 -12.67 0.34 3.52
CA LEU A 71 -11.53 -0.41 4.01
C LEU A 71 -11.09 -1.43 2.98
N VAL A 72 -9.79 -1.49 2.75
CA VAL A 72 -9.18 -2.40 1.77
C VAL A 72 -8.13 -3.24 2.47
N ILE A 73 -8.08 -4.52 2.13
CA ILE A 73 -7.00 -5.38 2.59
C ILE A 73 -6.19 -5.81 1.39
N LEU A 74 -4.91 -5.45 1.42
CA LEU A 74 -3.92 -5.87 0.43
C LEU A 74 -3.14 -7.05 0.98
N GLN A 75 -2.67 -7.91 0.11
CA GLN A 75 -1.73 -8.95 0.47
C GLN A 75 -0.48 -8.81 -0.39
N CYS A 76 0.67 -8.72 0.25
CA CYS A 76 1.95 -8.79 -0.41
C CYS A 76 2.18 -10.22 -0.84
N VAL A 77 2.49 -10.45 -2.13
CA VAL A 77 2.62 -11.81 -2.65
C VAL A 77 4.04 -12.36 -2.55
N THR A 78 5.04 -11.49 -2.36
CA THR A 78 6.44 -11.91 -2.25
C THR A 78 7.19 -11.03 -1.26
N PRO A 79 8.20 -11.56 -0.55
CA PRO A 79 8.62 -12.97 -0.47
C PRO A 79 7.71 -13.79 0.42
N GLN A 80 6.96 -13.16 1.31
CA GLN A 80 6.02 -13.83 2.22
C GLN A 80 4.69 -13.11 2.19
N PRO A 81 3.56 -13.83 2.33
CA PRO A 81 2.26 -13.19 2.35
C PRO A 81 2.08 -12.37 3.63
N VAL A 82 2.02 -11.07 3.47
CA VAL A 82 1.76 -10.11 4.55
C VAL A 82 0.56 -9.29 4.16
N LYS A 83 -0.40 -9.14 5.07
CA LYS A 83 -1.62 -8.37 4.82
C LYS A 83 -1.48 -6.96 5.37
N LEU A 84 -1.91 -5.99 4.56
CA LEU A 84 -2.00 -4.59 4.96
C LEU A 84 -3.45 -4.16 4.91
N ARG A 85 -3.89 -3.45 5.93
CA ARG A 85 -5.24 -2.93 6.04
C ARG A 85 -5.22 -1.42 5.98
N GLY A 86 -6.01 -0.84 5.09
CA GLY A 86 -6.02 0.60 4.94
C GLY A 86 -7.03 1.07 3.91
N GLN A 87 -6.76 2.23 3.32
CA GLN A 87 -7.65 2.87 2.36
C GLN A 87 -6.85 3.48 1.23
N PHE A 88 -7.48 3.55 0.06
CA PHE A 88 -6.96 4.30 -1.08
C PHE A 88 -7.56 5.68 -1.12
N GLU A 89 -6.72 6.67 -1.42
CA GLU A 89 -7.12 8.04 -1.68
C GLU A 89 -6.57 8.46 -3.04
N ILE A 90 -7.27 9.39 -3.69
CA ILE A 90 -6.77 10.04 -4.90
C ILE A 90 -6.26 11.41 -4.49
N ASN A 91 -5.01 11.72 -4.79
CA ASN A 91 -4.46 13.04 -4.47
C ASN A 91 -4.83 14.06 -5.55
N ASP A 92 -4.44 15.32 -5.36
CA ASP A 92 -4.81 16.41 -6.25
C ASP A 92 -4.26 16.26 -7.67
N THR A 93 -3.20 15.47 -7.84
CA THR A 93 -2.59 15.23 -9.15
C THR A 93 -3.22 14.05 -9.89
N GLY A 94 -4.17 13.36 -9.25
CA GLY A 94 -4.80 12.19 -9.82
C GLY A 94 -4.06 10.88 -9.54
N ASP A 95 -2.99 10.94 -8.76
CA ASP A 95 -2.28 9.73 -8.34
C ASP A 95 -3.01 9.09 -7.17
N TYR A 96 -2.71 7.83 -6.92
CA TYR A 96 -3.33 7.06 -5.84
C TYR A 96 -2.38 6.93 -4.67
N LEU A 97 -2.95 6.99 -3.47
CA LEU A 97 -2.19 6.83 -2.24
C LEU A 97 -2.89 5.77 -1.38
N PHE A 98 -2.19 4.71 -1.04
CA PHE A 98 -2.66 3.74 -0.06
C PHE A 98 -2.02 4.08 1.28
N LEU A 99 -2.84 4.25 2.30
CA LEU A 99 -2.40 4.45 3.68
C LEU A 99 -2.93 3.30 4.51
N GLY A 100 -2.02 2.55 5.09
CA GLY A 100 -2.42 1.38 5.86
C GLY A 100 -1.37 0.93 6.85
N SER A 101 -1.66 -0.18 7.48
CA SER A 101 -0.79 -0.79 8.47
C SER A 101 -0.90 -2.32 8.36
N PRO A 102 0.07 -3.06 8.91
CA PRO A 102 -0.03 -4.51 8.90
C PRO A 102 -1.25 -4.98 9.65
N TRP A 103 -1.95 -5.96 9.08
CA TRP A 103 -3.04 -6.64 9.76
C TRP A 103 -2.48 -7.91 10.38
N ILE A 104 -2.20 -7.85 11.66
CA ILE A 104 -1.53 -8.91 12.40
C ILE A 104 -2.42 -9.42 13.51
N SER A 105 -2.34 -10.74 13.75
CA SER A 105 -3.11 -11.38 14.79
C SER A 105 -2.33 -11.56 16.09
N GLY A 106 -1.03 -11.22 16.12
CA GLY A 106 -0.23 -11.30 17.35
C GLY A 106 1.25 -11.06 17.14
N MET A 107 1.99 -11.16 18.25
CA MET A 107 3.43 -10.90 18.28
C MET A 107 4.23 -11.82 17.36
N HIS A 108 3.76 -13.03 17.19
CA HIS A 108 4.41 -14.01 16.32
C HIS A 108 4.51 -13.50 14.88
N GLU A 109 3.43 -12.91 14.37
CA GLU A 109 3.43 -12.35 13.03
C GLU A 109 4.36 -11.15 12.92
N LEU A 110 4.42 -10.31 13.97
CA LEU A 110 5.35 -9.18 13.99
C LEU A 110 6.80 -9.64 13.86
N ASN A 111 7.16 -10.72 14.55
CA ASN A 111 8.50 -11.29 14.46
C ASN A 111 8.79 -11.80 13.05
N LYS A 112 7.83 -12.48 12.44
CA LYS A 112 7.97 -13.00 11.06
C LYS A 112 8.22 -11.88 10.06
N MET A 113 7.59 -10.71 10.27
CA MET A 113 7.73 -9.57 9.39
C MET A 113 9.01 -8.79 9.64
N GLY A 114 9.72 -9.07 10.72
CA GLY A 114 10.90 -8.31 11.10
C GLY A 114 10.55 -6.92 11.62
N LEU A 115 9.36 -6.75 12.19
CA LEU A 115 8.88 -5.45 12.68
C LEU A 115 9.06 -5.28 14.19
N LEU A 116 9.56 -6.29 14.85
CA LEU A 116 9.92 -6.21 16.26
C LEU A 116 11.42 -6.16 16.43
#